data_0dea6db76deff481b9d517b9d530f3cf
#
_entry.id   0dea6db76deff481b9d517b9d530f3cf
#
_cell.length_a   1.000
_cell.length_b   1.000
_cell.length_c   1.000
_cell.angle_alpha   90.00
_cell.angle_beta   90.00
_cell.angle_gamma   90.00
#
_symmetry.space_group_name_H-M   'P 1'
#
loop_
_entity.id
_entity.type
_entity.pdbx_description
1 polymer ?
#
loop_
_entity_poly.entity_id
_entity_poly.type
_entity_poly.pdbx_seq_one_letter_code
_entity_poly.pdbx_strand_id
1 'polypeptide(L)'
;MGTRGDRLERLIRQLETAEGPVPARALAAALHVTDRSIRSYVRQLNGAGERELIVSTPAGYRLDRRVLRERRELASRDRGATPHERLHELTRRLLVSGPHDVFALAEDFCVSPSTIEADLGRVRMLLRDYDLVLSRSRDNVSVEGPERQRRRLMRQVLLAPGDRVGESAAHVARRRRRHELMRVVRGVLKSLSISLNEYVLLDLCTHLYIALEGLPTSYGEPAAAPARILRAAEAVVRGVEEWSGRRLPAPEAGFVSAFLLVSTHQALDAAALDPRVAGAVREGALRLDDHFLVRLYDGEESMLGLAVHVQHMVARIRSGHDVARPFGPEFQMNHPLAHELALYFSQSLEGSLGIQIPRPEVDFLALHLGARFQRLMDAEQLVTITLVLPRFGTIADDAVRRLTQGLHGQAVVERLVTEIDAEVSRRPSDLVVSAVDLDVDPSVPVVRISPLCSGHDLDLVRRTVLDERRRAQRHRVWSALVAFTDERLFEHVEEELTRDGVLERAFGLLRAAGAVGPAFLDDVRDRERRSPTAFGGRFAIPHSLYMDAERTALCVLVLAHPVPWGASAVDLVITLAVGPRERAVFRDVLDELVRVLSDPVGVDALVSAGMHYAGFMAALRRQTMI
;
A
#
# COMPACT_ATOMS: atom_id res chain seq x y z
N MET A 1 -23.61 -18.32 -2.27
CA MET A 1 -23.75 -18.90 -3.64
C MET A 1 -23.79 -17.74 -4.63
N GLY A 2 -22.72 -17.51 -5.40
CA GLY A 2 -22.65 -16.41 -6.35
C GLY A 2 -23.72 -16.50 -7.43
N THR A 3 -24.21 -15.35 -7.90
CA THR A 3 -25.19 -15.24 -8.97
C THR A 3 -24.65 -15.84 -10.27
N ARG A 4 -25.54 -16.14 -11.22
CA ARG A 4 -25.15 -16.68 -12.55
C ARG A 4 -24.22 -15.67 -13.27
N GLY A 5 -24.42 -14.36 -13.08
CA GLY A 5 -23.57 -13.29 -13.59
C GLY A 5 -22.14 -13.37 -13.07
N ASP A 6 -21.96 -13.55 -11.76
CA ASP A 6 -20.63 -13.66 -11.12
C ASP A 6 -19.82 -14.84 -11.69
N ARG A 7 -20.49 -15.93 -12.06
CA ARG A 7 -19.82 -17.10 -12.64
C ARG A 7 -19.36 -16.86 -14.08
N LEU A 8 -20.12 -16.11 -14.88
CA LEU A 8 -19.71 -15.70 -16.22
C LEU A 8 -18.49 -14.77 -16.18
N GLU A 9 -18.47 -13.82 -15.27
CA GLU A 9 -17.32 -12.93 -15.09
C GLU A 9 -16.07 -13.68 -14.61
N ARG A 10 -16.22 -14.61 -13.66
CA ARG A 10 -15.11 -15.46 -13.22
C ARG A 10 -14.57 -16.33 -14.36
N LEU A 11 -15.43 -16.84 -15.25
CA LEU A 11 -15.01 -17.60 -16.42
C LEU A 11 -14.14 -16.75 -17.35
N ILE A 12 -14.58 -15.53 -17.67
CA ILE A 12 -13.81 -14.59 -18.50
C ILE A 12 -12.46 -14.29 -17.84
N ARG A 13 -12.44 -14.01 -16.54
CA ARG A 13 -11.22 -13.68 -15.78
C ARG A 13 -10.21 -14.84 -15.78
N GLN A 14 -10.66 -16.07 -15.59
CA GLN A 14 -9.82 -17.27 -15.65
C GLN A 14 -9.19 -17.45 -17.03
N LEU A 15 -9.95 -17.20 -18.10
CA LEU A 15 -9.44 -17.27 -19.47
C LEU A 15 -8.56 -16.07 -19.85
N GLU A 16 -8.75 -14.92 -19.22
CA GLU A 16 -7.96 -13.72 -19.45
C GLU A 16 -6.54 -13.84 -18.86
N THR A 17 -6.41 -14.53 -17.72
CA THR A 17 -5.11 -14.77 -17.05
C THR A 17 -4.34 -15.96 -17.64
N ALA A 18 -5.00 -16.82 -18.40
CA ALA A 18 -4.37 -18.00 -18.99
C ALA A 18 -3.48 -17.62 -20.20
N GLU A 19 -2.30 -18.23 -20.28
CA GLU A 19 -1.37 -18.06 -21.41
C GLU A 19 -1.75 -18.92 -22.64
N GLY A 20 -2.66 -19.89 -22.47
CA GLY A 20 -3.07 -20.82 -23.53
C GLY A 20 -4.51 -21.33 -23.33
N PRO A 21 -4.94 -22.30 -24.19
CA PRO A 21 -6.27 -22.90 -24.06
C PRO A 21 -6.45 -23.66 -22.73
N VAL A 22 -7.56 -23.45 -22.04
CA VAL A 22 -7.86 -24.08 -20.75
C VAL A 22 -8.91 -25.17 -20.92
N PRO A 23 -8.66 -26.44 -20.52
CA PRO A 23 -9.61 -27.52 -20.60
C PRO A 23 -10.92 -27.25 -19.84
N ALA A 24 -12.05 -27.67 -20.39
CA ALA A 24 -13.37 -27.49 -19.75
C ALA A 24 -13.43 -27.99 -18.32
N ARG A 25 -12.76 -29.11 -18.04
CA ARG A 25 -12.68 -29.71 -16.70
C ARG A 25 -11.91 -28.82 -15.69
N ALA A 26 -10.84 -28.15 -16.14
CA ALA A 26 -10.10 -27.23 -15.29
C ALA A 26 -10.93 -25.99 -14.93
N LEU A 27 -11.66 -25.43 -15.91
CA LEU A 27 -12.60 -24.33 -15.68
C LEU A 27 -13.77 -24.72 -14.78
N ALA A 28 -14.29 -25.94 -14.95
CA ALA A 28 -15.37 -26.48 -14.12
C ALA A 28 -14.93 -26.61 -12.65
N ALA A 29 -13.72 -27.13 -12.42
CA ALA A 29 -13.14 -27.24 -11.09
C ALA A 29 -12.93 -25.86 -10.44
N ALA A 30 -12.35 -24.90 -11.18
CA ALA A 30 -12.08 -23.54 -10.67
C ALA A 30 -13.35 -22.73 -10.33
N LEU A 31 -14.47 -23.02 -11.03
CA LEU A 31 -15.75 -22.35 -10.80
C LEU A 31 -16.73 -23.17 -9.95
N HIS A 32 -16.35 -24.35 -9.49
CA HIS A 32 -17.19 -25.29 -8.75
C HIS A 32 -18.51 -25.59 -9.48
N VAL A 33 -18.44 -25.93 -10.78
CA VAL A 33 -19.57 -26.27 -11.65
C VAL A 33 -19.28 -27.52 -12.48
N THR A 34 -20.25 -27.99 -13.26
CA THR A 34 -20.03 -29.11 -14.16
C THR A 34 -19.51 -28.67 -15.53
N ASP A 35 -18.85 -29.58 -16.29
CA ASP A 35 -18.40 -29.32 -17.66
C ASP A 35 -19.57 -28.89 -18.57
N ARG A 36 -20.76 -29.42 -18.32
CA ARG A 36 -21.99 -29.03 -19.03
C ARG A 36 -22.32 -27.55 -18.76
N SER A 37 -22.12 -27.10 -17.55
CA SER A 37 -22.33 -25.70 -17.18
C SER A 37 -21.34 -24.79 -17.92
N ILE A 38 -20.05 -25.18 -18.01
CA ILE A 38 -19.04 -24.42 -18.77
C ILE A 38 -19.45 -24.28 -20.23
N ARG A 39 -19.88 -25.36 -20.88
CA ARG A 39 -20.38 -25.30 -22.28
C ARG A 39 -21.57 -24.37 -22.41
N SER A 40 -22.48 -24.37 -21.44
CA SER A 40 -23.63 -23.46 -21.42
C SER A 40 -23.21 -22.01 -21.28
N TYR A 41 -22.22 -21.70 -20.39
CA TYR A 41 -21.69 -20.36 -20.18
C TYR A 41 -20.94 -19.85 -21.42
N VAL A 42 -20.12 -20.69 -22.06
CA VAL A 42 -19.44 -20.35 -23.32
C VAL A 42 -20.45 -20.02 -24.41
N ARG A 43 -21.48 -20.84 -24.57
CA ARG A 43 -22.55 -20.60 -25.57
C ARG A 43 -23.29 -19.29 -25.28
N GLN A 44 -23.59 -19.00 -24.02
CA GLN A 44 -24.24 -17.77 -23.62
C GLN A 44 -23.36 -16.54 -23.90
N LEU A 45 -22.06 -16.60 -23.58
CA LEU A 45 -21.11 -15.52 -23.82
C LEU A 45 -20.87 -15.29 -25.33
N ASN A 46 -20.85 -16.37 -26.14
CA ASN A 46 -20.70 -16.25 -27.59
C ASN A 46 -21.99 -15.77 -28.28
N GLY A 47 -23.15 -16.15 -27.76
CA GLY A 47 -24.46 -15.71 -28.31
C GLY A 47 -24.77 -14.22 -28.11
N ALA A 48 -24.00 -13.51 -27.31
CA ALA A 48 -24.16 -12.06 -27.05
C ALA A 48 -23.50 -11.15 -28.10
N GLY A 49 -23.03 -11.65 -29.26
CA GLY A 49 -22.40 -10.82 -30.30
C GLY A 49 -22.09 -11.62 -31.57
N GLU A 50 -21.80 -10.90 -32.66
CA GLU A 50 -21.55 -11.48 -33.99
C GLU A 50 -20.28 -12.34 -34.10
N ARG A 51 -19.29 -12.13 -33.22
CA ARG A 51 -18.04 -12.89 -33.18
C ARG A 51 -17.91 -13.65 -31.88
N GLU A 52 -17.31 -14.86 -31.96
CA GLU A 52 -17.08 -15.70 -30.80
C GLU A 52 -16.07 -15.06 -29.85
N LEU A 53 -16.48 -14.81 -28.59
CA LEU A 53 -15.62 -14.30 -27.52
C LEU A 53 -14.70 -15.39 -26.98
N ILE A 54 -15.21 -16.61 -26.90
CA ILE A 54 -14.49 -17.78 -26.41
C ILE A 54 -14.41 -18.82 -27.51
N VAL A 55 -13.21 -19.05 -28.03
CA VAL A 55 -12.92 -19.98 -29.11
C VAL A 55 -12.72 -21.37 -28.51
N SER A 56 -13.44 -22.36 -29.06
CA SER A 56 -13.27 -23.77 -28.69
C SER A 56 -12.14 -24.38 -29.53
N THR A 57 -11.17 -24.99 -28.89
CA THR A 57 -10.03 -25.66 -29.50
C THR A 57 -9.94 -27.12 -29.04
N PRO A 58 -9.20 -28.01 -29.73
CA PRO A 58 -8.98 -29.37 -29.23
C PRO A 58 -8.35 -29.45 -27.85
N ALA A 59 -7.57 -28.44 -27.44
CA ALA A 59 -6.91 -28.35 -26.14
C ALA A 59 -7.77 -27.67 -25.04
N GLY A 60 -8.96 -27.16 -25.42
CA GLY A 60 -9.85 -26.46 -24.48
C GLY A 60 -10.35 -25.11 -24.99
N TYR A 61 -10.75 -24.24 -24.09
CA TYR A 61 -11.28 -22.91 -24.39
C TYR A 61 -10.21 -21.85 -24.34
N ARG A 62 -10.21 -20.92 -25.27
CA ARG A 62 -9.33 -19.76 -25.33
C ARG A 62 -10.14 -18.50 -25.53
N LEU A 63 -9.80 -17.44 -24.79
CA LEU A 63 -10.42 -16.13 -24.91
C LEU A 63 -9.84 -15.39 -26.12
N ASP A 64 -10.70 -14.84 -26.98
CA ASP A 64 -10.28 -13.87 -27.99
C ASP A 64 -10.21 -12.48 -27.35
N ARG A 65 -8.97 -12.08 -27.00
CA ARG A 65 -8.70 -10.80 -26.34
C ARG A 65 -9.04 -9.58 -27.20
N ARG A 66 -9.10 -9.75 -28.52
CA ARG A 66 -9.50 -8.68 -29.45
C ARG A 66 -11.01 -8.49 -29.40
N VAL A 67 -11.79 -9.56 -29.53
CA VAL A 67 -13.25 -9.54 -29.41
C VAL A 67 -13.67 -9.06 -28.02
N LEU A 68 -12.96 -9.45 -26.96
CA LEU A 68 -13.24 -8.93 -25.60
C LEU A 68 -13.07 -7.42 -25.54
N ARG A 69 -12.00 -6.87 -26.13
CA ARG A 69 -11.78 -5.41 -26.18
C ARG A 69 -12.86 -4.71 -26.99
N GLU A 70 -13.17 -5.21 -28.18
CA GLU A 70 -14.23 -4.65 -29.03
C GLU A 70 -15.60 -4.67 -28.31
N ARG A 71 -15.94 -5.74 -27.61
CA ARG A 71 -17.20 -5.82 -26.82
C ARG A 71 -17.18 -4.88 -25.60
N ARG A 72 -16.06 -4.76 -24.91
CA ARG A 72 -15.90 -3.81 -23.79
C ARG A 72 -16.01 -2.35 -24.27
N GLU A 73 -15.43 -2.03 -25.43
CA GLU A 73 -15.54 -0.70 -26.06
C GLU A 73 -16.98 -0.39 -26.53
N LEU A 74 -17.69 -1.34 -27.09
CA LEU A 74 -19.10 -1.18 -27.47
C LEU A 74 -20.00 -1.06 -26.23
N ALA A 75 -19.81 -1.90 -25.22
CA ALA A 75 -20.57 -1.83 -23.97
C ALA A 75 -20.28 -0.54 -23.17
N SER A 76 -19.09 0.07 -23.33
CA SER A 76 -18.76 1.36 -22.71
C SER A 76 -19.37 2.55 -23.47
N ARG A 77 -19.69 2.39 -24.75
CA ARG A 77 -20.42 3.40 -25.53
C ARG A 77 -21.93 3.45 -25.19
N ASP A 78 -22.49 2.30 -24.82
CA ASP A 78 -23.93 2.16 -24.50
C ASP A 78 -24.28 2.36 -23.03
N ARG A 79 -23.29 2.31 -22.12
CA ARG A 79 -23.49 2.59 -20.70
C ARG A 79 -23.12 4.04 -20.42
N GLY A 80 -24.10 4.85 -20.05
CA GLY A 80 -23.83 6.16 -19.44
C GLY A 80 -22.84 6.01 -18.27
N ALA A 81 -22.08 7.06 -17.98
CA ALA A 81 -21.09 7.05 -16.90
C ALA A 81 -21.69 6.51 -15.59
N THR A 82 -20.97 5.65 -14.90
CA THR A 82 -21.39 5.19 -13.56
C THR A 82 -21.61 6.39 -12.63
N PRO A 83 -22.42 6.28 -11.56
CA PRO A 83 -22.58 7.38 -10.61
C PRO A 83 -21.25 7.93 -10.07
N HIS A 84 -20.25 7.07 -9.91
CA HIS A 84 -18.91 7.45 -9.46
C HIS A 84 -18.14 8.22 -10.54
N GLU A 85 -18.10 7.71 -11.76
CA GLU A 85 -17.46 8.41 -12.89
C GLU A 85 -18.14 9.73 -13.22
N ARG A 86 -19.48 9.78 -13.11
CA ARG A 86 -20.24 11.01 -13.32
C ARG A 86 -19.90 12.05 -12.25
N LEU A 87 -19.77 11.64 -10.98
CA LEU A 87 -19.36 12.51 -9.89
C LEU A 87 -17.96 13.10 -10.15
N HIS A 88 -17.01 12.29 -10.58
CA HIS A 88 -15.66 12.73 -10.89
C HIS A 88 -15.63 13.69 -12.09
N GLU A 89 -16.37 13.38 -13.17
CA GLU A 89 -16.42 14.24 -14.35
C GLU A 89 -17.14 15.56 -14.05
N LEU A 90 -18.21 15.54 -13.26
CA LEU A 90 -18.90 16.74 -12.79
C LEU A 90 -17.95 17.60 -11.94
N THR A 91 -17.24 16.99 -10.98
CA THR A 91 -16.26 17.70 -10.16
C THR A 91 -15.17 18.33 -11.02
N ARG A 92 -14.63 17.59 -11.99
CA ARG A 92 -13.62 18.08 -12.94
C ARG A 92 -14.11 19.32 -13.71
N ARG A 93 -15.31 19.26 -14.27
CA ARG A 93 -15.88 20.40 -15.04
C ARG A 93 -16.04 21.63 -14.16
N LEU A 94 -16.58 21.48 -12.96
CA LEU A 94 -16.78 22.58 -12.02
C LEU A 94 -15.46 23.21 -11.54
N LEU A 95 -14.37 22.45 -11.49
CA LEU A 95 -13.05 22.96 -11.11
C LEU A 95 -12.38 23.79 -12.22
N VAL A 96 -12.62 23.46 -13.50
CA VAL A 96 -11.89 24.05 -14.66
C VAL A 96 -12.51 25.36 -15.13
N SER A 97 -13.83 25.39 -15.29
CA SER A 97 -14.52 26.50 -15.96
C SER A 97 -15.48 27.21 -15.02
N GLY A 98 -15.90 28.41 -15.43
CA GLY A 98 -16.83 29.28 -14.68
C GLY A 98 -18.21 28.68 -14.47
N PRO A 99 -19.24 29.51 -14.21
CA PRO A 99 -20.54 29.01 -13.82
C PRO A 99 -21.17 28.10 -14.86
N HIS A 100 -21.71 26.96 -14.40
CA HIS A 100 -22.41 25.96 -15.21
C HIS A 100 -23.88 25.93 -14.88
N ASP A 101 -24.73 25.94 -15.90
CA ASP A 101 -26.17 25.77 -15.75
C ASP A 101 -26.49 24.29 -15.41
N VAL A 102 -27.33 24.10 -14.36
CA VAL A 102 -27.67 22.76 -13.84
C VAL A 102 -28.46 21.95 -14.89
N PHE A 103 -29.31 22.60 -15.68
CA PHE A 103 -30.10 21.92 -16.70
C PHE A 103 -29.20 21.50 -17.88
N ALA A 104 -28.26 22.36 -18.28
CA ALA A 104 -27.28 22.02 -19.31
C ALA A 104 -26.39 20.86 -18.84
N LEU A 105 -25.98 20.85 -17.58
CA LEU A 105 -25.24 19.69 -17.02
C LEU A 105 -26.08 18.42 -17.04
N ALA A 106 -27.38 18.48 -16.75
CA ALA A 106 -28.27 17.33 -16.78
C ALA A 106 -28.40 16.76 -18.21
N GLU A 107 -28.50 17.61 -19.22
CA GLU A 107 -28.51 17.22 -20.65
C GLU A 107 -27.17 16.58 -21.04
N ASP A 108 -26.05 17.20 -20.73
CA ASP A 108 -24.71 16.73 -21.05
C ASP A 108 -24.40 15.33 -20.45
N PHE A 109 -24.88 15.10 -19.24
CA PHE A 109 -24.71 13.81 -18.55
C PHE A 109 -25.83 12.80 -18.84
N CYS A 110 -26.83 13.19 -19.65
CA CYS A 110 -28.02 12.37 -19.96
C CYS A 110 -28.74 11.86 -18.71
N VAL A 111 -28.92 12.70 -17.70
CA VAL A 111 -29.61 12.38 -16.44
C VAL A 111 -30.64 13.46 -16.08
N SER A 112 -31.50 13.20 -15.09
CA SER A 112 -32.44 14.20 -14.62
C SER A 112 -31.77 15.34 -13.85
N PRO A 113 -32.31 16.56 -13.85
CA PRO A 113 -31.79 17.65 -13.02
C PRO A 113 -31.72 17.28 -11.53
N SER A 114 -32.67 16.50 -11.02
CA SER A 114 -32.64 16.00 -9.64
C SER A 114 -31.46 15.07 -9.35
N THR A 115 -30.99 14.31 -10.35
CA THR A 115 -29.77 13.49 -10.23
C THR A 115 -28.53 14.37 -10.13
N ILE A 116 -28.44 15.43 -10.95
CA ILE A 116 -27.34 16.41 -10.85
C ILE A 116 -27.35 17.12 -9.50
N GLU A 117 -28.52 17.50 -8.97
CA GLU A 117 -28.60 18.10 -7.63
C GLU A 117 -28.10 17.19 -6.53
N ALA A 118 -28.43 15.88 -6.60
CA ALA A 118 -27.90 14.90 -5.66
C ALA A 118 -26.36 14.76 -5.79
N ASP A 119 -25.83 14.74 -7.02
CA ASP A 119 -24.39 14.69 -7.26
C ASP A 119 -23.68 15.99 -6.81
N LEU A 120 -24.30 17.19 -7.01
CA LEU A 120 -23.79 18.46 -6.46
C LEU A 120 -23.73 18.45 -4.93
N GLY A 121 -24.67 17.76 -4.27
CA GLY A 121 -24.61 17.51 -2.83
C GLY A 121 -23.35 16.73 -2.44
N ARG A 122 -23.01 15.70 -3.21
CA ARG A 122 -21.77 14.89 -3.01
C ARG A 122 -20.51 15.71 -3.34
N VAL A 123 -20.51 16.49 -4.42
CA VAL A 123 -19.41 17.41 -4.75
C VAL A 123 -19.18 18.38 -3.59
N ARG A 124 -20.24 18.96 -2.99
CA ARG A 124 -20.11 19.88 -1.85
C ARG A 124 -19.39 19.22 -0.66
N MET A 125 -19.62 17.94 -0.42
CA MET A 125 -18.88 17.19 0.62
C MET A 125 -17.40 17.05 0.28
N LEU A 126 -17.07 16.72 -0.98
CA LEU A 126 -15.67 16.63 -1.44
C LEU A 126 -14.94 17.98 -1.35
N LEU A 127 -15.61 19.08 -1.67
CA LEU A 127 -15.01 20.41 -1.65
C LEU A 127 -14.60 20.88 -0.25
N ARG A 128 -15.32 20.46 0.80
CA ARG A 128 -15.01 20.82 2.20
C ARG A 128 -13.64 20.41 2.64
N ASP A 129 -13.17 19.24 2.20
CA ASP A 129 -11.85 18.71 2.57
C ASP A 129 -10.70 19.52 1.94
N TYR A 130 -11.03 20.47 1.04
CA TYR A 130 -10.09 21.29 0.28
C TYR A 130 -10.30 22.80 0.48
N ASP A 131 -11.06 23.22 1.48
CA ASP A 131 -11.40 24.62 1.69
C ASP A 131 -11.97 25.31 0.43
N LEU A 132 -12.76 24.54 -0.36
CA LEU A 132 -13.45 25.01 -1.55
C LEU A 132 -14.95 25.11 -1.28
N VAL A 133 -15.59 26.06 -1.94
CA VAL A 133 -17.02 26.33 -1.77
C VAL A 133 -17.74 26.15 -3.12
N LEU A 134 -18.87 25.41 -3.10
CA LEU A 134 -19.80 25.39 -4.23
C LEU A 134 -20.74 26.61 -4.11
N SER A 135 -20.47 27.60 -4.93
CA SER A 135 -21.30 28.81 -5.05
C SER A 135 -22.47 28.56 -6.00
N ARG A 136 -23.62 29.11 -5.68
CA ARG A 136 -24.85 29.01 -6.51
C ARG A 136 -25.46 30.38 -6.77
N SER A 137 -25.75 30.66 -8.02
CA SER A 137 -26.51 31.84 -8.45
C SER A 137 -27.63 31.39 -9.38
N ARG A 138 -28.86 31.33 -8.86
CA ARG A 138 -30.06 30.78 -9.54
C ARG A 138 -29.78 29.31 -9.99
N ASP A 139 -29.78 29.08 -11.30
CA ASP A 139 -29.55 27.76 -11.90
C ASP A 139 -28.06 27.48 -12.21
N ASN A 140 -27.20 28.47 -11.98
CA ASN A 140 -25.77 28.34 -12.21
C ASN A 140 -25.00 27.93 -10.94
N VAL A 141 -24.07 27.03 -11.10
CA VAL A 141 -23.17 26.54 -10.05
C VAL A 141 -21.70 26.73 -10.46
N SER A 142 -20.86 27.13 -9.51
CA SER A 142 -19.42 27.30 -9.71
C SER A 142 -18.66 26.91 -8.46
N VAL A 143 -17.37 26.58 -8.61
CA VAL A 143 -16.47 26.30 -7.48
C VAL A 143 -15.58 27.51 -7.24
N GLU A 144 -15.63 28.02 -6.02
CA GLU A 144 -14.85 29.15 -5.54
C GLU A 144 -13.83 28.69 -4.52
N GLY A 145 -12.67 29.35 -4.50
CA GLY A 145 -11.60 29.10 -3.55
C GLY A 145 -10.21 29.19 -4.18
N PRO A 146 -9.16 29.00 -3.36
CA PRO A 146 -7.77 29.13 -3.81
C PRO A 146 -7.45 28.16 -4.98
N GLU A 147 -6.75 28.65 -5.99
CA GLU A 147 -6.34 27.85 -7.15
C GLU A 147 -5.55 26.61 -6.73
N ARG A 148 -4.66 26.74 -5.75
CA ARG A 148 -3.88 25.62 -5.20
C ARG A 148 -4.77 24.47 -4.74
N GLN A 149 -5.88 24.78 -4.06
CA GLN A 149 -6.83 23.78 -3.58
C GLN A 149 -7.64 23.17 -4.72
N ARG A 150 -8.02 23.96 -5.73
CA ARG A 150 -8.67 23.45 -6.95
C ARG A 150 -7.77 22.49 -7.71
N ARG A 151 -6.48 22.81 -7.88
CA ARG A 151 -5.49 21.91 -8.51
C ARG A 151 -5.28 20.63 -7.70
N ARG A 152 -5.25 20.76 -6.37
CA ARG A 152 -5.10 19.60 -5.47
C ARG A 152 -6.28 18.63 -5.60
N LEU A 153 -7.51 19.13 -5.60
CA LEU A 153 -8.70 18.30 -5.82
C LEU A 153 -8.74 17.73 -7.25
N MET A 154 -8.39 18.54 -8.27
CA MET A 154 -8.32 18.07 -9.66
C MET A 154 -7.35 16.91 -9.79
N ARG A 155 -6.18 16.98 -9.16
CA ARG A 155 -5.20 15.91 -9.13
C ARG A 155 -5.79 14.61 -8.54
N GLN A 156 -6.49 14.71 -7.42
CA GLN A 156 -7.16 13.54 -6.82
C GLN A 156 -8.18 12.93 -7.77
N VAL A 157 -9.03 13.75 -8.39
CA VAL A 157 -10.03 13.30 -9.37
C VAL A 157 -9.40 12.62 -10.58
N LEU A 158 -8.27 13.12 -11.07
CA LEU A 158 -7.57 12.54 -12.22
C LEU A 158 -6.80 11.25 -11.90
N LEU A 159 -6.34 11.09 -10.66
CA LEU A 159 -5.57 9.92 -10.21
C LEU A 159 -6.44 8.88 -9.52
N ALA A 160 -7.71 9.17 -9.25
CA ALA A 160 -8.62 8.23 -8.63
C ALA A 160 -8.64 6.90 -9.41
N PRO A 161 -8.48 5.74 -8.73
CA PRO A 161 -8.59 4.45 -9.38
C PRO A 161 -10.02 4.33 -9.94
N GLY A 162 -10.14 4.15 -11.25
CA GLY A 162 -11.42 3.78 -11.85
C GLY A 162 -11.80 2.37 -11.41
N ASP A 163 -13.09 2.12 -11.26
CA ASP A 163 -13.59 0.75 -11.11
C ASP A 163 -13.11 -0.07 -12.30
N ARG A 164 -12.27 -1.07 -12.05
CA ARG A 164 -11.66 -1.92 -13.11
C ARG A 164 -12.68 -2.68 -13.94
N VAL A 165 -13.95 -2.70 -13.51
CA VAL A 165 -15.07 -3.37 -14.18
C VAL A 165 -16.04 -2.28 -14.66
N GLY A 166 -15.93 -1.91 -15.95
CA GLY A 166 -16.88 -1.00 -16.60
C GLY A 166 -16.39 0.45 -16.80
N GLU A 167 -15.07 0.69 -16.90
CA GLU A 167 -14.53 2.02 -17.21
C GLU A 167 -15.18 2.63 -18.47
N SER A 168 -15.66 3.88 -18.38
CA SER A 168 -16.18 4.62 -19.53
C SER A 168 -15.11 4.89 -20.59
N ALA A 169 -15.52 4.97 -21.85
CA ALA A 169 -14.61 5.29 -22.96
C ALA A 169 -13.84 6.60 -22.72
N ALA A 170 -14.49 7.58 -22.07
CA ALA A 170 -13.87 8.86 -21.72
C ALA A 170 -12.76 8.69 -20.68
N HIS A 171 -12.93 7.82 -19.68
CA HIS A 171 -11.90 7.54 -18.67
C HIS A 171 -10.69 6.83 -19.29
N VAL A 172 -10.94 5.82 -20.13
CA VAL A 172 -9.89 5.09 -20.87
C VAL A 172 -9.11 6.04 -21.78
N ALA A 173 -9.80 6.93 -22.50
CA ALA A 173 -9.17 7.92 -23.38
C ALA A 173 -8.27 8.90 -22.60
N ARG A 174 -8.72 9.40 -21.45
CA ARG A 174 -7.91 10.27 -20.57
C ARG A 174 -6.67 9.57 -20.03
N ARG A 175 -6.83 8.32 -19.57
CA ARG A 175 -5.69 7.52 -19.09
C ARG A 175 -4.67 7.31 -20.22
N ARG A 176 -5.11 6.96 -21.42
CA ARG A 176 -4.24 6.82 -22.60
C ARG A 176 -3.51 8.11 -22.92
N ARG A 177 -4.21 9.25 -22.95
CA ARG A 177 -3.63 10.56 -23.22
C ARG A 177 -2.56 10.95 -22.18
N ARG A 178 -2.80 10.65 -20.90
CA ARG A 178 -1.80 10.84 -19.84
C ARG A 178 -0.56 9.97 -20.04
N HIS A 179 -0.71 8.70 -20.43
CA HIS A 179 0.44 7.84 -20.74
C HIS A 179 1.22 8.33 -21.97
N GLU A 180 0.55 8.90 -22.96
CA GLU A 180 1.18 9.53 -24.12
C GLU A 180 1.99 10.75 -23.70
N LEU A 181 1.44 11.60 -22.84
CA LEU A 181 2.15 12.74 -22.25
C LEU A 181 3.40 12.28 -21.48
N MET A 182 3.29 11.23 -20.66
CA MET A 182 4.46 10.69 -19.94
C MET A 182 5.56 10.22 -20.90
N ARG A 183 5.21 9.60 -22.03
CA ARG A 183 6.20 9.20 -23.05
C ARG A 183 6.90 10.41 -23.68
N VAL A 184 6.16 11.47 -23.98
CA VAL A 184 6.71 12.71 -24.53
C VAL A 184 7.69 13.35 -23.56
N VAL A 185 7.26 13.59 -22.30
CA VAL A 185 8.09 14.22 -21.26
C VAL A 185 9.34 13.37 -20.97
N ARG A 186 9.18 12.04 -20.85
CA ARG A 186 10.31 11.12 -20.66
C ARG A 186 11.30 11.19 -21.82
N GLY A 187 10.82 11.24 -23.06
CA GLY A 187 11.66 11.35 -24.26
C GLY A 187 12.49 12.62 -24.24
N VAL A 188 11.88 13.77 -23.93
CA VAL A 188 12.57 15.06 -23.81
C VAL A 188 13.61 15.02 -22.69
N LEU A 189 13.26 14.57 -21.50
CA LEU A 189 14.19 14.51 -20.38
C LEU A 189 15.36 13.56 -20.65
N LYS A 190 15.10 12.41 -21.26
CA LYS A 190 16.14 11.46 -21.67
C LYS A 190 17.14 12.06 -22.66
N SER A 191 16.67 12.85 -23.64
CA SER A 191 17.55 13.53 -24.60
C SER A 191 18.49 14.55 -23.94
N LEU A 192 18.12 15.04 -22.75
CA LEU A 192 18.90 15.97 -21.94
C LEU A 192 19.70 15.29 -20.82
N SER A 193 19.75 13.95 -20.83
CA SER A 193 20.38 13.13 -19.79
C SER A 193 19.84 13.42 -18.39
N ILE A 194 18.53 13.66 -18.29
CA ILE A 194 17.82 13.83 -17.01
C ILE A 194 16.94 12.60 -16.79
N SER A 195 17.10 11.95 -15.63
CA SER A 195 16.29 10.80 -15.22
C SER A 195 15.42 11.19 -14.03
N LEU A 196 14.13 10.90 -14.13
CA LEU A 196 13.17 10.99 -13.02
C LEU A 196 12.67 9.58 -12.71
N ASN A 197 12.35 9.31 -11.44
CA ASN A 197 11.63 8.09 -11.11
C ASN A 197 10.17 8.17 -11.61
N GLU A 198 9.51 7.02 -11.76
CA GLU A 198 8.17 6.94 -12.37
C GLU A 198 7.11 7.73 -11.60
N TYR A 199 7.20 7.83 -10.28
CA TYR A 199 6.25 8.60 -9.46
C TYR A 199 6.40 10.09 -9.68
N VAL A 200 7.64 10.57 -9.71
CA VAL A 200 7.97 11.97 -9.96
C VAL A 200 7.57 12.36 -11.39
N LEU A 201 7.82 11.50 -12.37
CA LEU A 201 7.40 11.72 -13.75
C LEU A 201 5.86 11.77 -13.87
N LEU A 202 5.15 10.85 -13.18
CA LEU A 202 3.70 10.84 -13.15
C LEU A 202 3.14 12.12 -12.53
N ASP A 203 3.75 12.61 -11.47
CA ASP A 203 3.32 13.84 -10.78
C ASP A 203 3.52 15.06 -11.68
N LEU A 204 4.70 15.22 -12.29
CA LEU A 204 4.98 16.27 -13.28
C LEU A 204 3.96 16.25 -14.43
N CYS A 205 3.75 15.07 -15.02
CA CYS A 205 2.80 14.92 -16.12
C CYS A 205 1.36 15.19 -15.71
N THR A 206 0.98 14.88 -14.47
CA THR A 206 -0.34 15.19 -13.94
C THR A 206 -0.52 16.70 -13.79
N HIS A 207 0.49 17.42 -13.30
CA HIS A 207 0.46 18.88 -13.22
C HIS A 207 0.35 19.54 -14.61
N LEU A 208 1.15 19.08 -15.59
CA LEU A 208 1.07 19.56 -16.97
C LEU A 208 -0.28 19.25 -17.62
N TYR A 209 -0.86 18.08 -17.31
CA TYR A 209 -2.19 17.72 -17.79
C TYR A 209 -3.28 18.62 -17.20
N ILE A 210 -3.19 18.96 -15.91
CA ILE A 210 -4.10 19.93 -15.25
C ILE A 210 -4.02 21.30 -15.89
N ALA A 211 -2.81 21.77 -16.25
CA ALA A 211 -2.63 23.03 -16.94
C ALA A 211 -3.26 23.01 -18.36
N LEU A 212 -3.10 21.91 -19.10
CA LEU A 212 -3.74 21.70 -20.41
C LEU A 212 -5.28 21.65 -20.32
N GLU A 213 -5.83 21.20 -19.19
CA GLU A 213 -7.27 21.19 -18.92
C GLU A 213 -7.83 22.59 -18.57
N GLY A 214 -6.98 23.62 -18.44
CA GLY A 214 -7.42 24.98 -18.20
C GLY A 214 -7.27 25.46 -16.75
N LEU A 215 -6.54 24.76 -15.93
CA LEU A 215 -6.14 25.19 -14.59
C LEU A 215 -4.62 25.47 -14.56
N PRO A 216 -4.17 26.64 -15.05
CA PRO A 216 -2.76 27.02 -15.03
C PRO A 216 -2.26 27.21 -13.59
N THR A 217 -0.94 27.11 -13.41
CA THR A 217 -0.33 27.42 -12.12
C THR A 217 -0.20 28.93 -11.91
N SER A 218 -0.47 29.37 -10.68
CA SER A 218 -0.20 30.75 -10.23
C SER A 218 1.08 30.83 -9.38
N TYR A 219 1.96 29.86 -9.46
CA TYR A 219 3.21 29.90 -8.71
C TYR A 219 4.03 31.13 -9.10
N GLY A 220 4.51 31.86 -8.07
CA GLY A 220 5.35 33.03 -8.22
C GLY A 220 6.66 32.75 -8.98
N GLU A 221 7.45 33.78 -9.19
CA GLU A 221 8.69 33.70 -9.96
C GLU A 221 9.57 32.51 -9.52
N PRO A 222 10.10 31.74 -10.48
CA PRO A 222 10.93 30.59 -10.18
C PRO A 222 12.16 31.01 -9.40
N ALA A 223 12.47 30.31 -8.33
CA ALA A 223 13.76 30.42 -7.67
C ALA A 223 14.89 30.27 -8.71
N ALA A 224 15.99 30.99 -8.55
CA ALA A 224 17.13 30.95 -9.46
C ALA A 224 17.57 29.49 -9.67
N ALA A 225 17.27 28.95 -10.84
CA ALA A 225 17.63 27.57 -11.20
C ALA A 225 18.85 27.57 -12.13
N PRO A 226 19.71 26.55 -12.08
CA PRO A 226 20.82 26.39 -13.01
C PRO A 226 20.35 26.43 -14.47
N ALA A 227 21.13 27.06 -15.37
CA ALA A 227 20.78 27.22 -16.78
C ALA A 227 20.41 25.88 -17.47
N ARG A 228 20.96 24.75 -17.03
CA ARG A 228 20.62 23.42 -17.52
C ARG A 228 19.17 23.04 -17.19
N ILE A 229 18.73 23.33 -15.97
CA ILE A 229 17.36 23.04 -15.51
C ILE A 229 16.35 23.94 -16.23
N LEU A 230 16.68 25.24 -16.42
CA LEU A 230 15.83 26.16 -17.18
C LEU A 230 15.62 25.67 -18.62
N ARG A 231 16.71 25.30 -19.30
CA ARG A 231 16.62 24.74 -20.66
C ARG A 231 15.82 23.44 -20.71
N ALA A 232 15.94 22.59 -19.70
CA ALA A 232 15.17 21.37 -19.63
C ALA A 232 13.68 21.65 -19.43
N ALA A 233 13.32 22.60 -18.57
CA ALA A 233 11.95 23.02 -18.34
C ALA A 233 11.31 23.59 -19.63
N GLU A 234 12.01 24.48 -20.34
CA GLU A 234 11.57 25.01 -21.62
C GLU A 234 11.40 23.93 -22.69
N ALA A 235 12.30 22.95 -22.73
CA ALA A 235 12.21 21.83 -23.68
C ALA A 235 11.00 20.91 -23.33
N VAL A 236 10.73 20.67 -22.06
CA VAL A 236 9.54 19.91 -21.63
C VAL A 236 8.27 20.66 -22.04
N VAL A 237 8.16 21.96 -21.74
CA VAL A 237 6.99 22.76 -22.12
C VAL A 237 6.77 22.72 -23.61
N ARG A 238 7.80 22.97 -24.43
CA ARG A 238 7.70 22.89 -25.90
C ARG A 238 7.25 21.52 -26.38
N GLY A 239 7.85 20.44 -25.88
CA GLY A 239 7.45 19.07 -26.25
C GLY A 239 5.99 18.78 -25.94
N VAL A 240 5.47 19.31 -24.82
CA VAL A 240 4.07 19.18 -24.43
C VAL A 240 3.16 20.03 -25.33
N GLU A 241 3.56 21.24 -25.68
CA GLU A 241 2.82 22.12 -26.62
C GLU A 241 2.74 21.49 -28.01
N GLU A 242 3.86 20.98 -28.54
CA GLU A 242 3.92 20.28 -29.84
C GLU A 242 3.02 19.04 -29.85
N TRP A 243 3.05 18.23 -28.77
CA TRP A 243 2.22 17.03 -28.66
C TRP A 243 0.73 17.36 -28.54
N SER A 244 0.39 18.38 -27.74
CA SER A 244 -1.02 18.69 -27.43
C SER A 244 -1.69 19.60 -28.45
N GLY A 245 -0.92 20.32 -29.25
CA GLY A 245 -1.38 21.41 -30.12
C GLY A 245 -1.88 22.65 -29.37
N ARG A 246 -1.63 22.74 -28.05
CA ARG A 246 -2.07 23.83 -27.17
C ARG A 246 -0.88 24.51 -26.53
N ARG A 247 -0.93 25.84 -26.42
CA ARG A 247 0.07 26.58 -25.66
C ARG A 247 -0.18 26.48 -24.16
N LEU A 248 0.88 26.24 -23.42
CA LEU A 248 0.86 26.31 -21.97
C LEU A 248 1.06 27.76 -21.51
N PRO A 249 0.45 28.17 -20.39
CA PRO A 249 0.68 29.48 -19.79
C PRO A 249 2.15 29.69 -19.40
N ALA A 250 2.64 30.92 -19.49
CA ALA A 250 4.04 31.27 -19.22
C ALA A 250 4.54 30.79 -17.82
N PRO A 251 3.74 30.82 -16.73
CA PRO A 251 4.17 30.33 -15.41
C PRO A 251 4.52 28.84 -15.38
N GLU A 252 4.02 28.02 -16.30
CA GLU A 252 4.27 26.58 -16.31
C GLU A 252 5.75 26.21 -16.53
N ALA A 253 6.50 26.99 -17.29
CA ALA A 253 7.95 26.78 -17.45
C ALA A 253 8.69 27.01 -16.12
N GLY A 254 8.28 28.01 -15.35
CA GLY A 254 8.78 28.26 -14.00
C GLY A 254 8.46 27.11 -13.04
N PHE A 255 7.22 26.61 -13.10
CA PHE A 255 6.82 25.44 -12.32
C PHE A 255 7.66 24.20 -12.67
N VAL A 256 7.78 23.86 -13.95
CA VAL A 256 8.58 22.72 -14.41
C VAL A 256 10.04 22.87 -13.99
N SER A 257 10.60 24.09 -14.07
CA SER A 257 11.96 24.38 -13.61
C SER A 257 12.13 24.10 -12.11
N ALA A 258 11.25 24.64 -11.27
CA ALA A 258 11.27 24.40 -9.85
C ALA A 258 11.08 22.92 -9.51
N PHE A 259 10.15 22.25 -10.20
CA PHE A 259 9.89 20.82 -10.05
C PHE A 259 11.12 19.96 -10.41
N LEU A 260 11.76 20.23 -11.54
CA LEU A 260 12.97 19.53 -11.99
C LEU A 260 14.14 19.78 -11.03
N LEU A 261 14.32 21.02 -10.57
CA LEU A 261 15.38 21.37 -9.62
C LEU A 261 15.32 20.51 -8.34
N VAL A 262 14.10 20.30 -7.85
CA VAL A 262 13.86 19.55 -6.60
C VAL A 262 13.84 18.04 -6.81
N SER A 263 13.56 17.59 -8.04
CA SER A 263 13.29 16.17 -8.33
C SER A 263 14.42 15.47 -9.09
N THR A 264 15.37 16.21 -9.65
CA THR A 264 16.52 15.59 -10.33
C THR A 264 17.52 15.08 -9.31
N HIS A 265 17.61 13.75 -9.22
CA HIS A 265 18.69 13.05 -8.53
C HIS A 265 19.99 13.18 -9.38
N GLN A 266 20.48 14.39 -9.59
CA GLN A 266 21.88 14.51 -9.92
C GLN A 266 22.61 14.25 -8.61
N ALA A 267 23.58 13.31 -8.65
CA ALA A 267 24.47 13.04 -7.55
C ALA A 267 24.85 14.36 -6.88
N LEU A 268 24.12 14.74 -5.83
CA LEU A 268 24.62 15.74 -4.91
C LEU A 268 25.87 15.09 -4.36
N ASP A 269 27.04 15.61 -4.72
CA ASP A 269 28.22 15.35 -3.94
C ASP A 269 27.81 15.57 -2.48
N ALA A 270 28.27 14.70 -1.59
CA ALA A 270 28.05 14.88 -0.15
C ALA A 270 28.37 16.31 0.33
N ALA A 271 29.22 17.03 -0.42
CA ALA A 271 29.56 18.45 -0.25
C ALA A 271 28.40 19.44 -0.52
N ALA A 272 27.34 19.05 -1.23
CA ALA A 272 26.19 19.91 -1.53
C ALA A 272 25.00 19.68 -0.58
N LEU A 273 25.13 18.80 0.40
CA LEU A 273 24.09 18.52 1.40
C LEU A 273 24.09 19.63 2.48
N ASP A 274 22.90 20.21 2.75
CA ASP A 274 22.74 21.17 3.84
C ASP A 274 23.12 20.51 5.18
N PRO A 275 24.12 21.04 5.91
CA PRO A 275 24.56 20.47 7.18
C PRO A 275 23.44 20.36 8.23
N ARG A 276 22.44 21.26 8.19
CA ARG A 276 21.27 21.20 9.08
C ARG A 276 20.39 20.00 8.75
N VAL A 277 20.18 19.74 7.48
CA VAL A 277 19.41 18.56 7.03
C VAL A 277 20.17 17.28 7.36
N ALA A 278 21.46 17.22 7.08
CA ALA A 278 22.30 16.07 7.42
C ALA A 278 22.30 15.79 8.94
N GLY A 279 22.39 16.83 9.75
CA GLY A 279 22.33 16.74 11.22
C GLY A 279 20.97 16.22 11.70
N ALA A 280 19.87 16.77 11.18
CA ALA A 280 18.51 16.34 11.52
C ALA A 280 18.23 14.88 11.13
N VAL A 281 18.72 14.46 9.95
CA VAL A 281 18.57 13.06 9.51
C VAL A 281 19.36 12.11 10.39
N ARG A 282 20.61 12.46 10.75
CA ARG A 282 21.44 11.66 11.66
C ARG A 282 20.79 11.53 13.03
N GLU A 283 20.36 12.63 13.61
CA GLU A 283 19.68 12.63 14.91
C GLU A 283 18.39 11.82 14.87
N GLY A 284 17.55 12.03 13.84
CA GLY A 284 16.32 11.28 13.65
C GLY A 284 16.54 9.77 13.47
N ALA A 285 17.58 9.38 12.72
CA ALA A 285 17.96 7.99 12.54
C ALA A 285 18.42 7.32 13.85
N LEU A 286 19.25 8.01 14.63
CA LEU A 286 19.70 7.49 15.93
C LEU A 286 18.53 7.33 16.92
N ARG A 287 17.63 8.30 16.98
CA ARG A 287 16.41 8.22 17.81
C ARG A 287 15.50 7.06 17.37
N LEU A 288 15.37 6.85 16.07
CA LEU A 288 14.57 5.77 15.50
C LEU A 288 15.18 4.41 15.81
N ASP A 289 16.52 4.28 15.68
CA ASP A 289 17.25 3.05 16.02
C ASP A 289 17.09 2.68 17.50
N ASP A 290 17.20 3.65 18.40
CA ASP A 290 16.99 3.45 19.85
C ASP A 290 15.53 3.12 20.17
N HIS A 291 14.60 3.82 19.50
CA HIS A 291 13.17 3.68 19.77
C HIS A 291 12.61 2.32 19.32
N PHE A 292 12.97 1.85 18.13
CA PHE A 292 12.52 0.57 17.57
C PHE A 292 13.48 -0.60 17.84
N LEU A 293 14.57 -0.35 18.59
CA LEU A 293 15.62 -1.34 18.88
C LEU A 293 16.16 -2.00 17.61
N VAL A 294 16.48 -1.17 16.63
CA VAL A 294 17.03 -1.59 15.33
C VAL A 294 18.29 -0.80 15.01
N ARG A 295 19.05 -1.24 14.02
CA ARG A 295 20.14 -0.46 13.45
C ARG A 295 19.95 -0.39 11.95
N LEU A 296 19.18 0.62 11.50
CA LEU A 296 18.84 0.76 10.08
C LEU A 296 20.03 1.23 9.23
N TYR A 297 20.95 1.97 9.82
CA TYR A 297 22.05 2.59 9.10
C TYR A 297 23.40 2.34 9.76
N ASP A 298 24.37 1.85 8.98
CA ASP A 298 25.73 1.62 9.41
C ASP A 298 26.63 2.79 8.97
N GLY A 299 26.52 3.91 9.68
CA GLY A 299 27.31 5.11 9.42
C GLY A 299 26.70 6.09 8.41
N GLU A 300 27.40 7.23 8.21
CA GLU A 300 26.91 8.38 7.44
C GLU A 300 26.71 8.10 5.94
N GLU A 301 27.61 7.30 5.35
CA GLU A 301 27.55 6.96 3.95
C GLU A 301 26.26 6.22 3.60
N SER A 302 25.82 5.33 4.50
CA SER A 302 24.57 4.57 4.32
C SER A 302 23.32 5.44 4.45
N MET A 303 23.40 6.60 5.14
CA MET A 303 22.31 7.58 5.31
C MET A 303 22.22 8.60 4.17
N LEU A 304 23.24 8.70 3.30
CA LEU A 304 23.33 9.74 2.27
C LEU A 304 22.06 9.78 1.40
N GLY A 305 21.58 8.64 0.94
CA GLY A 305 20.37 8.56 0.13
C GLY A 305 19.12 9.10 0.84
N LEU A 306 18.97 8.83 2.14
CA LEU A 306 17.87 9.37 2.94
C LEU A 306 18.05 10.88 3.14
N ALA A 307 19.26 11.35 3.42
CA ALA A 307 19.54 12.78 3.64
C ALA A 307 19.26 13.61 2.36
N VAL A 308 19.64 13.11 1.19
CA VAL A 308 19.32 13.72 -0.10
C VAL A 308 17.80 13.76 -0.32
N HIS A 309 17.09 12.66 -0.01
CA HIS A 309 15.63 12.62 -0.09
C HIS A 309 14.99 13.67 0.83
N VAL A 310 15.42 13.75 2.09
CA VAL A 310 14.92 14.73 3.06
C VAL A 310 15.23 16.16 2.62
N GLN A 311 16.41 16.44 2.06
CA GLN A 311 16.74 17.75 1.51
C GLN A 311 15.76 18.18 0.42
N HIS A 312 15.45 17.29 -0.51
CA HIS A 312 14.48 17.55 -1.56
C HIS A 312 13.06 17.72 -1.00
N MET A 313 12.68 16.91 -0.02
CA MET A 313 11.40 17.04 0.71
C MET A 313 11.29 18.43 1.36
N VAL A 314 12.31 18.87 2.09
CA VAL A 314 12.35 20.20 2.72
C VAL A 314 12.21 21.32 1.69
N ALA A 315 12.90 21.20 0.55
CA ALA A 315 12.81 22.16 -0.54
C ALA A 315 11.37 22.20 -1.12
N ARG A 316 10.74 21.06 -1.34
CA ARG A 316 9.32 20.98 -1.80
C ARG A 316 8.37 21.64 -0.81
N ILE A 317 8.48 21.30 0.48
CA ILE A 317 7.62 21.86 1.53
C ILE A 317 7.76 23.38 1.60
N ARG A 318 8.99 23.91 1.59
CA ARG A 318 9.25 25.36 1.66
C ARG A 318 8.78 26.11 0.42
N SER A 319 8.85 25.49 -0.75
CA SER A 319 8.35 26.07 -1.99
C SER A 319 6.83 25.87 -2.18
N GLY A 320 6.17 25.19 -1.26
CA GLY A 320 4.74 24.94 -1.32
C GLY A 320 4.31 23.93 -2.38
N HIS A 321 5.23 23.08 -2.87
CA HIS A 321 4.90 22.02 -3.81
C HIS A 321 4.24 20.85 -3.07
N ASP A 322 3.00 20.54 -3.44
CA ASP A 322 2.31 19.35 -2.96
C ASP A 322 2.66 18.14 -3.83
N VAL A 323 3.10 17.07 -3.21
CA VAL A 323 3.36 15.79 -3.89
C VAL A 323 2.11 14.94 -3.88
N ALA A 324 1.85 14.20 -4.98
CA ALA A 324 0.79 13.20 -4.99
C ALA A 324 1.11 12.08 -3.99
N ARG A 325 0.09 11.55 -3.32
CA ARG A 325 0.29 10.30 -2.57
C ARG A 325 0.79 9.23 -3.53
N PRO A 326 1.96 8.66 -3.29
CA PRO A 326 2.51 7.65 -4.21
C PRO A 326 1.69 6.36 -4.18
N PHE A 327 0.99 6.11 -3.07
CA PHE A 327 0.24 4.90 -2.81
C PHE A 327 -1.15 5.20 -2.26
N GLY A 328 -2.08 4.25 -2.50
CA GLY A 328 -3.39 4.22 -1.85
C GLY A 328 -3.29 3.83 -0.36
N PRO A 329 -4.43 3.82 0.36
CA PRO A 329 -4.50 3.37 1.76
C PRO A 329 -4.01 1.93 1.94
N GLU A 330 -4.00 1.12 0.88
CA GLU A 330 -3.48 -0.25 0.84
C GLU A 330 -1.99 -0.34 1.23
N PHE A 331 -1.20 0.71 1.00
CA PHE A 331 0.21 0.71 1.38
C PHE A 331 0.39 0.66 2.92
N GLN A 332 -0.38 1.45 3.66
CA GLN A 332 -0.34 1.45 5.13
C GLN A 332 -0.80 0.10 5.69
N MET A 333 -1.80 -0.52 5.07
CA MET A 333 -2.32 -1.84 5.46
C MET A 333 -1.30 -2.96 5.19
N ASN A 334 -0.57 -2.88 4.08
CA ASN A 334 0.42 -3.90 3.72
C ASN A 334 1.78 -3.70 4.41
N HIS A 335 2.09 -2.48 4.86
CA HIS A 335 3.36 -2.10 5.50
C HIS A 335 3.14 -1.19 6.70
N PRO A 336 2.35 -1.62 7.71
CA PRO A 336 1.99 -0.76 8.84
C PRO A 336 3.22 -0.29 9.62
N LEU A 337 4.16 -1.17 9.89
CA LEU A 337 5.37 -0.82 10.62
C LEU A 337 6.26 0.17 9.86
N ALA A 338 6.41 0.03 8.54
CA ALA A 338 7.13 1.00 7.73
C ALA A 338 6.52 2.42 7.84
N HIS A 339 5.20 2.47 7.95
CA HIS A 339 4.47 3.72 8.16
C HIS A 339 4.71 4.31 9.56
N GLU A 340 4.74 3.48 10.61
CA GLU A 340 5.06 3.92 11.97
C GLU A 340 6.51 4.45 12.08
N LEU A 341 7.48 3.75 11.49
CA LEU A 341 8.86 4.24 11.39
C LEU A 341 8.93 5.63 10.76
N ALA A 342 8.18 5.83 9.66
CA ALA A 342 8.15 7.11 8.96
C ALA A 342 7.44 8.22 9.75
N LEU A 343 6.36 7.91 10.46
CA LEU A 343 5.68 8.86 11.33
C LEU A 343 6.60 9.32 12.46
N TYR A 344 7.26 8.39 13.14
CA TYR A 344 8.20 8.70 14.22
C TYR A 344 9.38 9.54 13.71
N PHE A 345 9.96 9.14 12.58
CA PHE A 345 11.06 9.86 11.94
C PHE A 345 10.65 11.26 11.49
N SER A 346 9.44 11.39 10.89
CA SER A 346 8.92 12.69 10.45
C SER A 346 8.74 13.65 11.62
N GLN A 347 8.26 13.19 12.77
CA GLN A 347 8.14 14.01 13.98
C GLN A 347 9.50 14.53 14.46
N SER A 348 10.54 13.70 14.43
CA SER A 348 11.91 14.14 14.75
C SER A 348 12.41 15.22 13.79
N LEU A 349 12.17 15.04 12.48
CA LEU A 349 12.55 16.05 11.47
C LEU A 349 11.77 17.35 11.61
N GLU A 350 10.46 17.28 11.91
CA GLU A 350 9.63 18.47 12.15
C GLU A 350 10.19 19.32 13.27
N GLY A 351 10.59 18.70 14.39
CA GLY A 351 11.20 19.38 15.53
C GLY A 351 12.55 20.00 15.20
N SER A 352 13.43 19.28 14.48
CA SER A 352 14.79 19.73 14.19
C SER A 352 14.85 20.78 13.07
N LEU A 353 13.93 20.74 12.09
CA LEU A 353 13.94 21.60 10.89
C LEU A 353 12.89 22.72 10.92
N GLY A 354 11.97 22.73 11.89
CA GLY A 354 10.92 23.73 12.02
C GLY A 354 9.93 23.70 10.85
N ILE A 355 9.58 22.52 10.34
CA ILE A 355 8.67 22.32 9.22
C ILE A 355 7.50 21.42 9.66
N GLN A 356 6.43 21.39 8.86
CA GLN A 356 5.37 20.38 8.97
C GLN A 356 5.43 19.47 7.76
N ILE A 357 5.49 18.15 7.98
CA ILE A 357 5.64 17.17 6.92
C ILE A 357 4.26 16.64 6.51
N PRO A 358 3.81 16.91 5.27
CA PRO A 358 2.52 16.42 4.78
C PRO A 358 2.50 14.89 4.65
N ARG A 359 1.33 14.27 4.82
CA ARG A 359 1.14 12.81 4.70
C ARG A 359 1.76 12.17 3.46
N PRO A 360 1.65 12.75 2.23
CA PRO A 360 2.30 12.16 1.06
C PRO A 360 3.82 12.01 1.21
N GLU A 361 4.48 12.93 1.90
CA GLU A 361 5.93 12.85 2.15
C GLU A 361 6.26 11.78 3.20
N VAL A 362 5.38 11.56 4.19
CA VAL A 362 5.51 10.44 5.14
C VAL A 362 5.45 9.10 4.41
N ASP A 363 4.56 8.94 3.41
CA ASP A 363 4.47 7.73 2.59
C ASP A 363 5.79 7.47 1.82
N PHE A 364 6.48 8.50 1.33
CA PHE A 364 7.80 8.36 0.69
C PHE A 364 8.91 8.01 1.70
N LEU A 365 8.89 8.62 2.89
CA LEU A 365 9.80 8.23 3.98
C LEU A 365 9.59 6.77 4.37
N ALA A 366 8.34 6.30 4.43
CA ALA A 366 8.01 4.92 4.73
C ALA A 366 8.60 3.93 3.72
N LEU A 367 8.71 4.29 2.44
CA LEU A 367 9.42 3.47 1.45
C LEU A 367 10.91 3.33 1.76
N HIS A 368 11.56 4.46 2.03
CA HIS A 368 13.00 4.47 2.31
C HIS A 368 13.34 3.66 3.57
N LEU A 369 12.63 3.94 4.66
CA LEU A 369 12.84 3.28 5.95
C LEU A 369 12.38 1.82 5.91
N GLY A 370 11.21 1.55 5.33
CA GLY A 370 10.62 0.21 5.24
C GLY A 370 11.47 -0.76 4.41
N ALA A 371 12.03 -0.31 3.27
CA ALA A 371 12.91 -1.15 2.46
C ALA A 371 14.23 -1.53 3.18
N ARG A 372 14.72 -0.64 4.03
CA ARG A 372 15.89 -0.89 4.88
C ARG A 372 15.54 -1.85 6.02
N PHE A 373 14.44 -1.54 6.70
CA PHE A 373 13.93 -2.33 7.81
C PHE A 373 13.63 -3.78 7.38
N GLN A 374 12.98 -3.98 6.24
CA GLN A 374 12.68 -5.31 5.72
C GLN A 374 13.96 -6.15 5.51
N ARG A 375 15.00 -5.55 4.95
CA ARG A 375 16.30 -6.23 4.78
C ARG A 375 16.93 -6.63 6.11
N LEU A 376 16.80 -5.79 7.13
CA LEU A 376 17.30 -6.09 8.46
C LEU A 376 16.53 -7.26 9.09
N MET A 377 15.20 -7.23 9.01
CA MET A 377 14.36 -8.31 9.52
C MET A 377 14.61 -9.64 8.81
N ASP A 378 14.83 -9.60 7.49
CA ASP A 378 15.18 -10.79 6.74
C ASP A 378 16.52 -11.39 7.21
N ALA A 379 17.47 -10.54 7.60
CA ALA A 379 18.76 -10.97 8.14
C ALA A 379 18.68 -11.49 9.59
N GLU A 380 17.79 -10.91 10.42
CA GLU A 380 17.59 -11.35 11.82
C GLU A 380 16.80 -12.69 11.92
N GLN A 381 16.00 -13.02 10.92
CA GLN A 381 15.14 -14.21 10.92
C GLN A 381 15.72 -15.36 10.09
N LEU A 382 17.04 -15.56 10.14
CA LEU A 382 17.68 -16.67 9.44
C LEU A 382 17.26 -18.02 10.05
N VAL A 383 16.82 -18.94 9.19
CA VAL A 383 16.58 -20.34 9.56
C VAL A 383 17.91 -21.07 9.62
N THR A 384 18.20 -21.71 10.73
CA THR A 384 19.40 -22.53 10.87
C THR A 384 19.17 -23.92 10.28
N ILE A 385 20.09 -24.37 9.44
CA ILE A 385 20.02 -25.66 8.75
C ILE A 385 21.14 -26.58 9.24
N THR A 386 20.78 -27.77 9.68
CA THR A 386 21.72 -28.89 9.75
C THR A 386 21.64 -29.68 8.46
N LEU A 387 22.77 -29.75 7.71
CA LEU A 387 22.89 -30.51 6.47
C LEU A 387 23.54 -31.87 6.76
N VAL A 388 22.83 -32.96 6.45
CA VAL A 388 23.31 -34.32 6.63
C VAL A 388 23.59 -34.94 5.27
N LEU A 389 24.87 -35.11 4.95
CA LEU A 389 25.35 -35.67 3.69
C LEU A 389 26.45 -36.66 3.89
N PRO A 390 26.44 -37.82 3.19
CA PRO A 390 27.55 -38.75 3.18
C PRO A 390 28.84 -38.09 2.64
N ARG A 391 29.97 -38.44 3.18
CA ARG A 391 31.26 -37.88 2.77
C ARG A 391 31.73 -38.49 1.44
N PHE A 392 31.50 -37.82 0.33
CA PHE A 392 31.96 -38.18 -1.00
C PHE A 392 32.66 -37.00 -1.67
N GLY A 393 34.00 -36.96 -1.61
CA GLY A 393 34.81 -35.94 -2.28
C GLY A 393 34.32 -34.51 -1.97
N THR A 394 34.05 -33.71 -2.98
CA THR A 394 33.61 -32.29 -2.88
C THR A 394 32.08 -32.11 -2.86
N ILE A 395 31.31 -33.21 -2.89
CA ILE A 395 29.83 -33.15 -3.02
C ILE A 395 29.21 -32.38 -1.86
N ALA A 396 29.71 -32.58 -0.64
CA ALA A 396 29.19 -31.87 0.53
C ALA A 396 29.42 -30.35 0.44
N ASP A 397 30.62 -29.94 0.03
CA ASP A 397 30.96 -28.51 -0.14
C ASP A 397 30.17 -27.86 -1.27
N ASP A 398 29.93 -28.61 -2.36
CA ASP A 398 29.10 -28.14 -3.48
C ASP A 398 27.63 -27.99 -3.07
N ALA A 399 27.11 -28.91 -2.26
CA ALA A 399 25.73 -28.81 -1.74
C ALA A 399 25.58 -27.63 -0.76
N VAL A 400 26.53 -27.43 0.16
CA VAL A 400 26.55 -26.25 1.05
C VAL A 400 26.54 -24.95 0.23
N ARG A 401 27.40 -24.85 -0.78
CA ARG A 401 27.50 -23.67 -1.65
C ARG A 401 26.20 -23.42 -2.41
N ARG A 402 25.60 -24.46 -3.00
CA ARG A 402 24.31 -24.36 -3.71
C ARG A 402 23.17 -23.94 -2.79
N LEU A 403 23.07 -24.53 -1.60
CA LEU A 403 22.06 -24.14 -0.60
C LEU A 403 22.25 -22.68 -0.17
N THR A 404 23.47 -22.28 0.18
CA THR A 404 23.77 -20.90 0.60
C THR A 404 23.40 -19.89 -0.50
N GLN A 405 23.79 -20.16 -1.75
CA GLN A 405 23.45 -19.30 -2.88
C GLN A 405 21.95 -19.33 -3.22
N GLY A 406 21.32 -20.51 -3.16
CA GLY A 406 19.91 -20.69 -3.51
C GLY A 406 18.94 -20.11 -2.50
N LEU A 407 19.30 -20.03 -1.23
CA LEU A 407 18.45 -19.50 -0.16
C LEU A 407 18.57 -17.98 0.05
N HIS A 408 19.47 -17.30 -0.69
CA HIS A 408 19.56 -15.83 -0.76
C HIS A 408 19.53 -15.12 0.62
N GLY A 409 20.23 -15.64 1.62
CA GLY A 409 20.25 -15.05 2.96
C GLY A 409 18.98 -15.28 3.80
N GLN A 410 18.12 -16.23 3.42
CA GLN A 410 16.93 -16.60 4.22
C GLN A 410 17.22 -17.72 5.23
N ALA A 411 18.30 -18.46 5.02
CA ALA A 411 18.75 -19.51 5.92
C ALA A 411 20.28 -19.64 5.88
N VAL A 412 20.84 -20.22 6.92
CA VAL A 412 22.27 -20.50 7.03
C VAL A 412 22.49 -21.97 7.32
N VAL A 413 23.42 -22.59 6.60
CA VAL A 413 23.88 -23.93 6.94
C VAL A 413 24.84 -23.78 8.13
N GLU A 414 24.34 -24.01 9.32
CA GLU A 414 25.09 -23.88 10.57
C GLU A 414 25.97 -25.08 10.80
N ARG A 415 25.53 -26.27 10.38
CA ARG A 415 26.21 -27.50 10.63
C ARG A 415 26.16 -28.47 9.44
N LEU A 416 27.30 -29.04 9.09
CA LEU A 416 27.43 -30.14 8.14
C LEU A 416 27.76 -31.42 8.91
N VAL A 417 26.91 -32.43 8.77
CA VAL A 417 27.09 -33.76 9.39
C VAL A 417 27.36 -34.79 8.30
N THR A 418 28.47 -35.44 8.40
CA THR A 418 28.89 -36.51 7.45
C THR A 418 28.82 -37.92 8.05
N GLU A 419 28.75 -38.01 9.38
CA GLU A 419 28.59 -39.26 10.14
C GLU A 419 27.42 -39.07 11.09
N ILE A 420 26.43 -39.97 11.03
CA ILE A 420 25.24 -39.90 11.86
C ILE A 420 25.60 -40.35 13.27
N ASP A 421 25.68 -39.42 14.18
CA ASP A 421 25.86 -39.68 15.61
C ASP A 421 24.72 -39.11 16.45
N ALA A 422 24.72 -39.40 17.76
CA ALA A 422 23.71 -38.94 18.69
C ALA A 422 23.66 -37.39 18.85
N GLU A 423 24.61 -36.64 18.26
CA GLU A 423 24.62 -35.18 18.33
C GLU A 423 23.64 -34.51 17.36
N VAL A 424 23.26 -35.18 16.26
CA VAL A 424 22.21 -34.65 15.36
C VAL A 424 20.91 -34.36 16.10
N SER A 425 20.62 -35.17 17.11
CA SER A 425 19.39 -35.04 17.94
C SER A 425 19.54 -34.12 19.16
N ARG A 426 20.75 -33.72 19.56
CA ARG A 426 20.98 -32.98 20.83
C ARG A 426 20.91 -31.46 20.73
N ARG A 427 21.09 -30.88 19.54
CA ARG A 427 20.94 -29.44 19.27
C ARG A 427 20.15 -29.28 17.97
N PRO A 428 18.84 -29.21 18.05
CA PRO A 428 18.03 -29.07 16.87
C PRO A 428 18.27 -27.70 16.23
N SER A 429 18.74 -27.71 14.96
CA SER A 429 18.57 -26.55 14.07
C SER A 429 17.09 -26.43 13.73
N ASP A 430 16.67 -25.29 13.24
CA ASP A 430 15.27 -25.05 12.84
C ASP A 430 14.81 -26.02 11.72
N LEU A 431 15.77 -26.51 10.91
CA LEU A 431 15.51 -27.40 9.78
C LEU A 431 16.67 -28.41 9.61
N VAL A 432 16.33 -29.65 9.38
CA VAL A 432 17.30 -30.68 8.94
C VAL A 432 17.10 -30.95 7.46
N VAL A 433 18.17 -30.82 6.67
CA VAL A 433 18.20 -31.18 5.25
C VAL A 433 19.10 -32.41 5.10
N SER A 434 18.56 -33.51 4.61
CA SER A 434 19.29 -34.81 4.61
C SER A 434 19.22 -35.54 3.27
N ALA A 435 20.34 -36.12 2.85
CA ALA A 435 20.37 -37.04 1.72
C ALA A 435 20.11 -38.50 2.11
N VAL A 436 20.01 -38.80 3.39
CA VAL A 436 19.74 -40.15 3.93
C VAL A 436 18.51 -40.13 4.84
N ASP A 437 17.90 -41.29 5.06
CA ASP A 437 16.81 -41.40 6.02
C ASP A 437 17.34 -41.25 7.44
N LEU A 438 16.66 -40.41 8.23
CA LEU A 438 17.03 -40.11 9.61
C LEU A 438 15.87 -40.46 10.52
N ASP A 439 16.21 -41.11 11.63
CA ASP A 439 15.31 -41.26 12.77
C ASP A 439 15.57 -40.08 13.74
N VAL A 440 14.86 -38.98 13.55
CA VAL A 440 15.01 -37.77 14.37
C VAL A 440 13.69 -37.44 15.07
N ASP A 441 13.78 -36.58 16.08
CA ASP A 441 12.61 -36.08 16.79
C ASP A 441 11.57 -35.53 15.78
N PRO A 442 10.33 -36.01 15.78
CA PRO A 442 9.29 -35.55 14.86
C PRO A 442 8.93 -34.06 15.00
N SER A 443 9.42 -33.38 16.05
CA SER A 443 9.24 -31.93 16.22
C SER A 443 10.12 -31.09 15.29
N VAL A 444 11.20 -31.67 14.72
CA VAL A 444 12.11 -30.98 13.81
C VAL A 444 11.76 -31.33 12.37
N PRO A 445 11.45 -30.35 11.51
CA PRO A 445 11.17 -30.62 10.11
C PRO A 445 12.41 -31.18 9.39
N VAL A 446 12.20 -32.24 8.62
CA VAL A 446 13.25 -32.89 7.81
C VAL A 446 12.91 -32.79 6.33
N VAL A 447 13.82 -32.25 5.54
CA VAL A 447 13.70 -32.21 4.08
C VAL A 447 14.67 -33.22 3.47
N ARG A 448 14.13 -34.21 2.73
CA ARG A 448 14.93 -35.16 1.98
C ARG A 448 15.36 -34.53 0.66
N ILE A 449 16.66 -34.59 0.37
CA ILE A 449 17.26 -34.12 -0.88
C ILE A 449 18.12 -35.20 -1.54
N SER A 450 18.42 -35.03 -2.82
CA SER A 450 19.46 -35.83 -3.47
C SER A 450 20.84 -35.36 -3.03
N PRO A 451 21.87 -36.25 -3.02
CA PRO A 451 23.23 -35.85 -2.65
C PRO A 451 23.82 -34.73 -3.52
N LEU A 452 23.33 -34.56 -4.75
CA LEU A 452 23.75 -33.52 -5.69
C LEU A 452 23.01 -32.20 -5.53
N CYS A 453 22.05 -32.11 -4.63
CA CYS A 453 21.25 -30.92 -4.38
C CYS A 453 20.72 -30.28 -5.68
N SER A 454 19.77 -30.93 -6.32
CA SER A 454 19.19 -30.50 -7.59
C SER A 454 18.40 -29.19 -7.45
N GLY A 455 18.01 -28.57 -8.57
CA GLY A 455 17.14 -27.38 -8.54
C GLY A 455 15.78 -27.65 -7.87
N HIS A 456 15.23 -28.85 -8.04
CA HIS A 456 13.99 -29.28 -7.36
C HIS A 456 14.19 -29.37 -5.84
N ASP A 457 15.34 -29.90 -5.39
CA ASP A 457 15.68 -29.99 -3.97
C ASP A 457 15.81 -28.58 -3.35
N LEU A 458 16.45 -27.64 -4.07
CA LEU A 458 16.56 -26.24 -3.64
C LEU A 458 15.19 -25.58 -3.49
N ASP A 459 14.26 -25.81 -4.43
CA ASP A 459 12.89 -25.26 -4.35
C ASP A 459 12.10 -25.88 -3.19
N LEU A 460 12.33 -27.16 -2.88
CA LEU A 460 11.71 -27.81 -1.75
C LEU A 460 12.23 -27.23 -0.43
N VAL A 461 13.56 -27.13 -0.28
CA VAL A 461 14.19 -26.53 0.92
C VAL A 461 13.73 -25.09 1.10
N ARG A 462 13.71 -24.29 0.02
CA ARG A 462 13.25 -22.89 0.08
C ARG A 462 11.80 -22.77 0.59
N ARG A 463 10.89 -23.60 0.08
CA ARG A 463 9.49 -23.62 0.56
C ARG A 463 9.42 -23.96 2.05
N THR A 464 10.13 -25.00 2.48
CA THR A 464 10.16 -25.40 3.89
C THR A 464 10.76 -24.32 4.78
N VAL A 465 11.85 -23.66 4.35
CA VAL A 465 12.43 -22.50 5.07
C VAL A 465 11.39 -21.38 5.26
N LEU A 466 10.65 -21.04 4.20
CA LEU A 466 9.61 -20.00 4.29
C LEU A 466 8.47 -20.42 5.23
N ASP A 467 8.07 -21.68 5.22
CA ASP A 467 7.01 -22.19 6.08
C ASP A 467 7.44 -22.21 7.54
N GLU A 468 8.68 -22.61 7.85
CA GLU A 468 9.21 -22.60 9.22
C GLU A 468 9.40 -21.16 9.74
N ARG A 469 9.88 -20.23 8.92
CA ARG A 469 9.90 -18.79 9.30
C ARG A 469 8.52 -18.29 9.69
N ARG A 470 7.52 -18.56 8.85
CA ARG A 470 6.12 -18.16 9.12
C ARG A 470 5.59 -18.82 10.39
N ARG A 471 5.86 -20.10 10.57
CA ARG A 471 5.44 -20.85 11.76
C ARG A 471 6.05 -20.27 13.04
N ALA A 472 7.36 -20.05 13.05
CA ALA A 472 8.05 -19.44 14.18
C ALA A 472 7.54 -18.05 14.51
N GLN A 473 7.30 -17.20 13.48
CA GLN A 473 6.73 -15.88 13.64
C GLN A 473 5.32 -15.94 14.24
N ARG A 474 4.43 -16.78 13.72
CA ARG A 474 3.07 -16.97 14.27
C ARG A 474 3.09 -17.40 15.71
N HIS A 475 3.98 -18.31 16.09
CA HIS A 475 4.12 -18.75 17.49
C HIS A 475 4.58 -17.62 18.40
N ARG A 476 5.57 -16.81 17.98
CA ARG A 476 6.03 -15.64 18.76
C ARG A 476 4.90 -14.64 18.96
N VAL A 477 4.22 -14.29 17.86
CA VAL A 477 3.10 -13.33 17.91
C VAL A 477 1.96 -13.86 18.78
N TRP A 478 1.57 -15.11 18.62
CA TRP A 478 0.52 -15.70 19.45
C TRP A 478 0.90 -15.69 20.94
N SER A 479 2.13 -16.05 21.27
CA SER A 479 2.62 -16.01 22.66
C SER A 479 2.57 -14.60 23.23
N ALA A 480 2.94 -13.59 22.43
CA ALA A 480 2.87 -12.18 22.81
C ALA A 480 1.39 -11.73 23.00
N LEU A 481 0.50 -12.07 22.07
CA LEU A 481 -0.92 -11.74 22.18
C LEU A 481 -1.53 -12.30 23.47
N VAL A 482 -1.24 -13.57 23.79
CA VAL A 482 -1.70 -14.20 25.03
C VAL A 482 -1.10 -13.53 26.27
N ALA A 483 0.19 -13.19 26.23
CA ALA A 483 0.87 -12.57 27.37
C ALA A 483 0.38 -11.16 27.68
N PHE A 484 -0.04 -10.40 26.67
CA PHE A 484 -0.40 -8.99 26.81
C PHE A 484 -1.91 -8.72 26.81
N THR A 485 -2.74 -9.75 26.57
CA THR A 485 -4.20 -9.64 26.63
C THR A 485 -4.72 -10.25 27.93
N ASP A 486 -5.63 -9.55 28.59
CA ASP A 486 -6.25 -9.97 29.85
C ASP A 486 -7.77 -9.78 29.74
N GLU A 487 -8.56 -10.66 30.36
CA GLU A 487 -10.02 -10.54 30.35
C GLU A 487 -10.51 -9.18 30.88
N ARG A 488 -9.79 -8.58 31.82
CA ARG A 488 -10.08 -7.23 32.34
C ARG A 488 -9.83 -6.10 31.35
N LEU A 489 -9.12 -6.38 30.24
CA LEU A 489 -8.83 -5.47 29.14
C LEU A 489 -9.66 -5.78 27.89
N PHE A 490 -10.72 -6.59 28.07
CA PHE A 490 -11.66 -6.94 27.03
C PHE A 490 -13.05 -6.45 27.39
N GLU A 491 -13.72 -5.81 26.44
CA GLU A 491 -15.10 -5.38 26.64
C GLU A 491 -15.91 -5.45 25.33
N HIS A 492 -17.15 -5.96 25.45
CA HIS A 492 -18.18 -5.80 24.43
C HIS A 492 -19.01 -4.58 24.78
N VAL A 493 -18.97 -3.55 23.92
CA VAL A 493 -19.57 -2.24 24.15
C VAL A 493 -20.91 -2.16 23.40
N GLU A 494 -22.02 -2.09 24.13
CA GLU A 494 -23.37 -1.95 23.55
C GLU A 494 -23.78 -0.50 23.32
N GLU A 495 -23.11 0.46 23.99
CA GLU A 495 -23.40 1.88 23.92
C GLU A 495 -22.90 2.49 22.59
N GLU A 496 -23.65 3.43 22.03
CA GLU A 496 -23.15 4.25 20.93
C GLU A 496 -22.08 5.23 21.45
N LEU A 497 -20.85 5.07 20.98
CA LEU A 497 -19.73 5.93 21.33
C LEU A 497 -19.25 6.77 20.13
N THR A 498 -18.60 7.88 20.43
CA THR A 498 -17.76 8.59 19.47
C THR A 498 -16.37 7.96 19.43
N ARG A 499 -15.55 8.29 18.41
CA ARG A 499 -14.13 7.85 18.37
C ARG A 499 -13.39 8.21 19.65
N ASP A 500 -13.52 9.44 20.14
CA ASP A 500 -12.88 9.88 21.37
C ASP A 500 -13.41 9.12 22.59
N GLY A 501 -14.72 8.82 22.65
CA GLY A 501 -15.29 7.99 23.71
C GLY A 501 -14.73 6.57 23.73
N VAL A 502 -14.48 5.98 22.56
CA VAL A 502 -13.81 4.66 22.46
C VAL A 502 -12.37 4.73 22.99
N LEU A 503 -11.61 5.77 22.63
CA LEU A 503 -10.25 5.97 23.13
C LEU A 503 -10.23 6.19 24.64
N GLU A 504 -11.16 6.96 25.19
CA GLU A 504 -11.31 7.18 26.64
C GLU A 504 -11.68 5.89 27.38
N ARG A 505 -12.56 5.06 26.80
CA ARG A 505 -12.94 3.76 27.38
C ARG A 505 -11.74 2.82 27.45
N ALA A 506 -11.00 2.66 26.35
CA ALA A 506 -9.78 1.86 26.30
C ALA A 506 -8.72 2.36 27.29
N PHE A 507 -8.51 3.68 27.35
CA PHE A 507 -7.61 4.31 28.31
C PHE A 507 -8.02 4.01 29.76
N GLY A 508 -9.31 4.11 30.08
CA GLY A 508 -9.84 3.82 31.40
C GLY A 508 -9.52 2.39 31.87
N LEU A 509 -9.71 1.39 30.99
CA LEU A 509 -9.39 0.00 31.24
C LEU A 509 -7.88 -0.22 31.43
N LEU A 510 -7.06 0.33 30.53
CA LEU A 510 -5.60 0.24 30.59
C LEU A 510 -5.02 0.90 31.85
N ARG A 511 -5.56 2.05 32.24
CA ARG A 511 -5.17 2.77 33.44
C ARG A 511 -5.56 2.02 34.72
N ALA A 512 -6.79 1.47 34.78
CA ALA A 512 -7.26 0.66 35.89
C ALA A 512 -6.41 -0.60 36.07
N ALA A 513 -5.86 -1.15 34.97
CA ALA A 513 -4.92 -2.26 34.98
C ALA A 513 -3.46 -1.85 35.30
N GLY A 514 -3.19 -0.57 35.53
CA GLY A 514 -1.83 -0.05 35.81
C GLY A 514 -0.88 -0.19 34.61
N ALA A 515 -1.42 -0.20 33.38
CA ALA A 515 -0.61 -0.36 32.18
C ALA A 515 -0.10 0.96 31.61
N VAL A 516 -0.80 2.07 31.85
CA VAL A 516 -0.49 3.38 31.23
C VAL A 516 -0.58 4.52 32.24
N GLY A 517 0.27 5.52 32.02
CA GLY A 517 0.27 6.80 32.72
C GLY A 517 -0.78 7.78 32.18
N PRO A 518 -0.92 8.97 32.80
CA PRO A 518 -1.93 9.96 32.45
C PRO A 518 -1.76 10.57 31.04
N ALA A 519 -0.54 10.65 30.51
CA ALA A 519 -0.25 11.24 29.21
C ALA A 519 -0.65 10.35 28.02
N PHE A 520 -0.80 9.04 28.23
CA PHE A 520 -1.01 8.06 27.18
C PHE A 520 -2.20 8.38 26.25
N LEU A 521 -3.32 8.84 26.80
CA LEU A 521 -4.50 9.18 26.00
C LEU A 521 -4.21 10.34 25.03
N ASP A 522 -3.51 11.36 25.47
CA ASP A 522 -3.16 12.51 24.63
C ASP A 522 -2.17 12.11 23.53
N ASP A 523 -1.21 11.25 23.85
CA ASP A 523 -0.25 10.70 22.89
C ASP A 523 -0.95 9.85 21.80
N VAL A 524 -1.90 9.01 22.19
CA VAL A 524 -2.71 8.23 21.24
C VAL A 524 -3.57 9.15 20.37
N ARG A 525 -4.18 10.19 20.94
CA ARG A 525 -4.94 11.19 20.17
C ARG A 525 -4.06 11.93 19.18
N ASP A 526 -2.85 12.30 19.57
CA ASP A 526 -1.87 12.96 18.69
C ASP A 526 -1.47 12.03 17.53
N ARG A 527 -1.20 10.76 17.83
CA ARG A 527 -0.92 9.75 16.82
C ARG A 527 -2.09 9.59 15.85
N GLU A 528 -3.32 9.49 16.34
CA GLU A 528 -4.53 9.36 15.53
C GLU A 528 -4.81 10.59 14.65
N ARG A 529 -4.48 11.80 15.11
CA ARG A 529 -4.60 13.02 14.31
C ARG A 529 -3.64 13.05 13.13
N ARG A 530 -2.42 12.51 13.30
CA ARG A 530 -1.43 12.44 12.23
C ARG A 530 -1.84 11.47 11.14
N SER A 531 -2.31 10.29 11.50
CA SER A 531 -2.77 9.26 10.58
C SER A 531 -3.68 8.27 11.31
N PRO A 532 -5.00 8.20 10.98
CA PRO A 532 -5.89 7.25 11.62
C PRO A 532 -5.40 5.81 11.49
N THR A 533 -5.50 5.04 12.58
CA THR A 533 -5.10 3.63 12.62
C THR A 533 -6.16 2.66 12.09
N ALA A 534 -7.27 3.17 11.54
CA ALA A 534 -8.21 2.39 10.75
C ALA A 534 -7.67 2.24 9.33
N PHE A 535 -7.07 1.11 9.01
CA PHE A 535 -6.38 0.82 7.74
C PHE A 535 -7.34 0.50 6.57
N GLY A 536 -8.50 1.16 6.50
CA GLY A 536 -9.51 0.93 5.45
C GLY A 536 -10.45 -0.25 5.71
N GLY A 537 -10.32 -0.91 6.87
CA GLY A 537 -11.16 -2.02 7.33
C GLY A 537 -12.15 -1.60 8.43
N ARG A 538 -12.79 -2.59 9.04
CA ARG A 538 -13.71 -2.45 10.19
C ARG A 538 -12.98 -2.42 11.54
N PHE A 539 -11.68 -2.25 11.56
CA PHE A 539 -10.86 -2.27 12.77
C PHE A 539 -9.97 -1.05 12.87
N ALA A 540 -9.55 -0.72 14.09
CA ALA A 540 -8.51 0.26 14.38
C ALA A 540 -7.53 -0.31 15.43
N ILE A 541 -6.26 0.12 15.34
CA ILE A 541 -5.20 -0.29 16.28
C ILE A 541 -4.57 0.98 16.89
N PRO A 542 -5.28 1.72 17.76
CA PRO A 542 -4.73 2.90 18.41
C PRO A 542 -3.53 2.57 19.30
N HIS A 543 -2.48 3.38 19.23
CA HIS A 543 -1.28 3.22 20.06
C HIS A 543 -0.55 4.56 20.20
N SER A 544 0.32 4.70 21.19
CA SER A 544 1.23 5.85 21.33
C SER A 544 2.46 5.68 20.43
N LEU A 545 2.93 6.78 19.83
CA LEU A 545 4.21 6.78 19.09
C LEU A 545 5.42 6.60 20.01
N TYR A 546 5.31 6.90 21.31
CA TYR A 546 6.45 6.94 22.22
C TYR A 546 6.80 5.57 22.82
N MET A 547 5.87 4.61 22.83
CA MET A 547 6.08 3.26 23.39
C MET A 547 6.71 3.30 24.79
N ASP A 548 6.14 4.11 25.66
CA ASP A 548 6.61 4.39 27.01
C ASP A 548 5.58 4.00 28.10
N ALA A 549 4.67 3.09 27.74
CA ALA A 549 3.71 2.53 28.68
C ALA A 549 4.42 1.87 29.88
N GLU A 550 3.82 1.92 31.04
CA GLU A 550 4.38 1.34 32.28
C GLU A 550 4.47 -0.20 32.17
N ARG A 551 3.53 -0.80 31.43
CA ARG A 551 3.47 -2.22 31.13
C ARG A 551 2.84 -2.45 29.76
N THR A 552 3.38 -3.38 28.99
CA THR A 552 2.77 -3.76 27.71
C THR A 552 1.43 -4.47 27.95
N ALA A 553 0.40 -3.98 27.27
CA ALA A 553 -0.97 -4.51 27.38
C ALA A 553 -1.76 -4.21 26.10
N LEU A 554 -2.68 -5.11 25.77
CA LEU A 554 -3.62 -4.98 24.66
C LEU A 554 -5.05 -4.86 25.25
N CYS A 555 -5.72 -3.75 24.94
CA CYS A 555 -7.12 -3.56 25.27
C CYS A 555 -7.98 -3.79 24.03
N VAL A 556 -8.95 -4.67 24.12
CA VAL A 556 -9.85 -5.05 23.02
C VAL A 556 -11.25 -4.56 23.31
N LEU A 557 -11.79 -3.72 22.42
CA LEU A 557 -13.17 -3.28 22.45
C LEU A 557 -13.90 -3.78 21.19
N VAL A 558 -14.97 -4.54 21.37
CA VAL A 558 -15.86 -4.97 20.31
C VAL A 558 -17.13 -4.12 20.41
N LEU A 559 -17.42 -3.34 19.36
CA LEU A 559 -18.48 -2.35 19.38
C LEU A 559 -19.74 -2.89 18.69
N ALA A 560 -20.88 -2.88 19.37
CA ALA A 560 -22.16 -3.24 18.77
C ALA A 560 -22.58 -2.23 17.68
N HIS A 561 -22.16 -0.97 17.81
CA HIS A 561 -22.42 0.11 16.87
C HIS A 561 -21.11 0.59 16.25
N PRO A 562 -20.93 0.45 14.91
CA PRO A 562 -19.72 0.90 14.24
C PRO A 562 -19.49 2.41 14.40
N VAL A 563 -18.26 2.81 14.70
CA VAL A 563 -17.86 4.19 14.95
C VAL A 563 -17.11 4.74 13.74
N PRO A 564 -17.42 5.97 13.25
CA PRO A 564 -16.65 6.64 12.21
C PRO A 564 -15.20 6.87 12.65
N TRP A 565 -14.23 6.34 11.83
CA TRP A 565 -12.80 6.44 12.11
C TRP A 565 -12.03 6.82 10.85
N GLY A 566 -11.85 8.10 10.61
CA GLY A 566 -11.35 8.61 9.33
C GLY A 566 -12.32 8.33 8.19
N ALA A 567 -11.89 7.59 7.19
CA ALA A 567 -12.71 7.17 6.05
C ALA A 567 -13.45 5.83 6.28
N SER A 568 -13.25 5.17 7.43
CA SER A 568 -13.76 3.84 7.75
C SER A 568 -14.83 3.90 8.84
N ALA A 569 -15.65 2.84 8.93
CA ALA A 569 -16.53 2.57 10.06
C ALA A 569 -15.95 1.35 10.81
N VAL A 570 -15.63 1.52 12.08
CA VAL A 570 -14.88 0.57 12.90
C VAL A 570 -15.76 -0.03 13.98
N ASP A 571 -15.76 -1.35 14.12
CA ASP A 571 -16.46 -2.09 15.17
C ASP A 571 -15.53 -3.02 15.99
N LEU A 572 -14.25 -3.06 15.65
CA LEU A 572 -13.21 -3.73 16.44
C LEU A 572 -12.05 -2.77 16.71
N VAL A 573 -11.75 -2.50 17.97
CA VAL A 573 -10.64 -1.64 18.37
C VAL A 573 -9.68 -2.40 19.28
N ILE A 574 -8.41 -2.46 18.88
CA ILE A 574 -7.34 -3.10 19.68
C ILE A 574 -6.31 -2.02 20.03
N THR A 575 -6.42 -1.46 21.24
CA THR A 575 -5.49 -0.43 21.69
C THR A 575 -4.22 -1.08 22.26
N LEU A 576 -3.06 -0.70 21.69
CA LEU A 576 -1.75 -1.21 22.09
C LEU A 576 -1.08 -0.21 23.05
N ALA A 577 -0.88 -0.61 24.30
CA ALA A 577 0.04 0.02 25.23
C ALA A 577 1.35 -0.77 25.21
N VAL A 578 2.46 -0.13 24.82
CA VAL A 578 3.76 -0.80 24.62
C VAL A 578 4.76 -0.22 25.59
N GLY A 579 5.34 -1.06 26.44
CA GLY A 579 6.40 -0.69 27.36
C GLY A 579 7.78 -0.72 26.70
N PRO A 580 8.76 0.00 27.29
CA PRO A 580 10.10 0.11 26.69
C PRO A 580 10.84 -1.23 26.50
N ARG A 581 10.54 -2.23 27.33
CA ARG A 581 11.21 -3.54 27.31
C ARG A 581 10.70 -4.43 26.15
N GLU A 582 9.45 -4.24 25.73
CA GLU A 582 8.78 -5.06 24.73
C GLU A 582 8.63 -4.37 23.37
N ARG A 583 9.35 -3.27 23.12
CA ARG A 583 9.33 -2.56 21.83
C ARG A 583 9.66 -3.47 20.63
N ALA A 584 10.56 -4.44 20.82
CA ALA A 584 10.84 -5.43 19.78
C ALA A 584 9.62 -6.30 19.43
N VAL A 585 8.79 -6.62 20.42
CA VAL A 585 7.57 -7.42 20.22
C VAL A 585 6.49 -6.62 19.46
N PHE A 586 6.42 -5.30 19.67
CA PHE A 586 5.50 -4.43 18.94
C PHE A 586 5.63 -4.59 17.42
N ARG A 587 6.87 -4.68 16.91
CA ARG A 587 7.14 -4.88 15.49
C ARG A 587 6.43 -6.12 14.93
N ASP A 588 6.60 -7.25 15.62
CA ASP A 588 6.04 -8.53 15.19
C ASP A 588 4.52 -8.57 15.35
N VAL A 589 4.00 -7.98 16.43
CA VAL A 589 2.56 -7.97 16.77
C VAL A 589 1.78 -7.04 15.85
N LEU A 590 2.27 -5.84 15.54
CA LEU A 590 1.54 -4.87 14.73
C LEU A 590 1.29 -5.40 13.31
N ASP A 591 2.35 -5.84 12.62
CA ASP A 591 2.23 -6.34 11.25
C ASP A 591 1.31 -7.57 11.18
N GLU A 592 1.41 -8.47 12.14
CA GLU A 592 0.58 -9.67 12.16
C GLU A 592 -0.89 -9.35 12.49
N LEU A 593 -1.15 -8.46 13.45
CA LEU A 593 -2.52 -8.01 13.74
C LEU A 593 -3.15 -7.38 12.51
N VAL A 594 -2.45 -6.46 11.85
CA VAL A 594 -2.98 -5.83 10.63
C VAL A 594 -3.22 -6.88 9.54
N ARG A 595 -2.31 -7.86 9.37
CA ARG A 595 -2.48 -8.96 8.41
C ARG A 595 -3.74 -9.79 8.71
N VAL A 596 -3.93 -10.20 9.96
CA VAL A 596 -5.09 -10.99 10.41
C VAL A 596 -6.39 -10.20 10.24
N LEU A 597 -6.38 -8.92 10.61
CA LEU A 597 -7.55 -8.05 10.58
C LEU A 597 -7.84 -7.48 9.18
N SER A 598 -6.93 -7.63 8.22
CA SER A 598 -7.16 -7.22 6.82
C SER A 598 -8.03 -8.22 6.05
N ASP A 599 -8.23 -9.43 6.56
CA ASP A 599 -9.20 -10.37 6.01
C ASP A 599 -10.62 -10.06 6.53
N PRO A 600 -11.55 -9.62 5.68
CA PRO A 600 -12.92 -9.30 6.11
C PRO A 600 -13.64 -10.47 6.77
N VAL A 601 -13.39 -11.71 6.31
CA VAL A 601 -13.99 -12.92 6.88
C VAL A 601 -13.44 -13.17 8.29
N GLY A 602 -12.13 -12.91 8.47
CA GLY A 602 -11.46 -13.00 9.75
C GLY A 602 -12.02 -12.01 10.78
N VAL A 603 -12.20 -10.74 10.37
CA VAL A 603 -12.81 -9.71 11.23
C VAL A 603 -14.24 -10.06 11.60
N ASP A 604 -15.06 -10.50 10.63
CA ASP A 604 -16.44 -10.94 10.92
C ASP A 604 -16.48 -12.07 11.96
N ALA A 605 -15.57 -13.02 11.89
CA ALA A 605 -15.46 -14.10 12.86
C ALA A 605 -15.04 -13.61 14.26
N LEU A 606 -14.12 -12.62 14.32
CA LEU A 606 -13.68 -12.02 15.58
C LEU A 606 -14.80 -11.20 16.25
N VAL A 607 -15.48 -10.34 15.50
CA VAL A 607 -16.59 -9.53 15.99
C VAL A 607 -17.74 -10.42 16.45
N SER A 608 -18.11 -11.45 15.68
CA SER A 608 -19.17 -12.39 16.06
C SER A 608 -18.84 -13.21 17.30
N ALA A 609 -17.57 -13.58 17.50
CA ALA A 609 -17.10 -14.26 18.70
C ALA A 609 -16.84 -13.32 19.88
N GLY A 610 -16.88 -12.02 19.66
CA GLY A 610 -16.48 -10.96 20.58
C GLY A 610 -17.51 -10.62 21.67
N MET A 611 -18.53 -11.43 21.88
CA MET A 611 -19.42 -11.28 23.04
C MET A 611 -18.72 -11.61 24.36
N HIS A 612 -17.68 -12.47 24.34
CA HIS A 612 -16.92 -12.89 25.51
C HIS A 612 -15.44 -13.06 25.18
N TYR A 613 -14.57 -12.73 26.13
CA TYR A 613 -13.11 -12.83 26.00
C TYR A 613 -12.63 -14.18 25.47
N ALA A 614 -13.10 -15.29 26.07
CA ALA A 614 -12.68 -16.64 25.68
C ALA A 614 -13.05 -16.97 24.21
N GLY A 615 -14.23 -16.54 23.76
CA GLY A 615 -14.68 -16.69 22.36
C GLY A 615 -13.81 -15.90 21.39
N PHE A 616 -13.53 -14.64 21.71
CA PHE A 616 -12.66 -13.76 20.93
C PHE A 616 -11.25 -14.36 20.81
N MET A 617 -10.62 -14.75 21.92
CA MET A 617 -9.26 -15.33 21.93
C MET A 617 -9.19 -16.65 21.16
N ALA A 618 -10.23 -17.49 21.24
CA ALA A 618 -10.30 -18.72 20.43
C ALA A 618 -10.41 -18.42 18.93
N ALA A 619 -11.16 -17.39 18.53
CA ALA A 619 -11.25 -16.95 17.15
C ALA A 619 -9.93 -16.34 16.67
N LEU A 620 -9.31 -15.47 17.46
CA LEU A 620 -8.02 -14.83 17.17
C LEU A 620 -6.91 -15.89 16.98
N ARG A 621 -6.87 -16.92 17.85
CA ARG A 621 -5.94 -18.04 17.70
C ARG A 621 -6.09 -18.74 16.35
N ARG A 622 -7.31 -19.04 15.95
CA ARG A 622 -7.57 -19.67 14.63
C ARG A 622 -7.04 -18.83 13.50
N GLN A 623 -7.24 -17.51 13.54
CA GLN A 623 -6.80 -16.60 12.48
C GLN A 623 -5.27 -16.40 12.45
N THR A 624 -4.62 -16.39 13.62
CA THR A 624 -3.16 -16.19 13.73
C THR A 624 -2.39 -17.46 13.39
N MET A 625 -2.95 -18.66 13.67
CA MET A 625 -2.23 -19.93 13.53
C MET A 625 -2.48 -20.62 12.17
N ILE A 626 -3.39 -20.11 11.32
CA ILE A 626 -3.57 -20.56 9.93
C ILE A 626 -2.56 -19.88 9.03
#